data_c6cd56f28a0b96a92030ad10da96e4ef
#
_entry.id   c6cd56f28a0b96a92030ad10da96e4ef
#
_cell.length_a   1.000
_cell.length_b   1.000
_cell.length_c   1.000
_cell.angle_alpha   90.00
_cell.angle_beta   90.00
_cell.angle_gamma   90.00
#
_symmetry.space_group_name_H-M   'P 1'
#
loop_
_entity.id
_entity.type
_entity.pdbx_description
1 polymer ?
#
loop_
_entity_poly.entity_id
_entity_poly.type
_entity_poly.pdbx_seq_one_letter_code
_entity_poly.pdbx_strand_id
1 'polypeptide(L)'
;MPVEKLENGSWPHPARLPLGCGWTGHCTAPGHEEGVPSQDIIEAFCNMGYASSCAWAPQERQWDAVRFSISAPQAGEKRFDLSQVGGARVLRLIYVCERDHQPVAHGDLEYDVARSAWLSRHNDARIQKMAECFLESYLKKRN
;
A
#
# COMPACT_ATOMS: atom_id res chain seq x y z
N MET A 1 10.48 0.04 4.61
CA MET A 1 9.56 0.84 3.77
C MET A 1 9.74 0.47 2.32
N PRO A 2 8.68 0.28 1.51
CA PRO A 2 8.83 -0.10 0.10
C PRO A 2 9.54 0.99 -0.71
N VAL A 3 10.49 0.60 -1.55
CA VAL A 3 11.30 1.49 -2.38
C VAL A 3 11.19 1.11 -3.84
N GLU A 4 11.35 -0.17 -4.16
CA GLU A 4 11.36 -0.68 -5.51
C GLU A 4 10.44 -1.89 -5.65
N LYS A 5 9.72 -1.97 -6.78
CA LYS A 5 8.86 -3.10 -7.09
C LYS A 5 9.68 -4.31 -7.53
N LEU A 6 9.37 -5.47 -6.96
CA LEU A 6 9.95 -6.74 -7.38
C LEU A 6 9.03 -7.39 -8.43
N GLU A 7 9.53 -7.54 -9.64
CA GLU A 7 8.76 -8.16 -10.74
C GLU A 7 8.81 -9.68 -10.70
N ASN A 8 9.90 -10.24 -10.17
CA ASN A 8 10.15 -11.67 -10.12
C ASN A 8 10.43 -12.09 -8.67
N GLY A 9 9.45 -12.62 -8.00
CA GLY A 9 9.60 -13.16 -6.66
C GLY A 9 8.70 -14.38 -6.45
N SER A 10 9.16 -15.34 -5.65
CA SER A 10 8.37 -16.48 -5.24
C SER A 10 7.58 -16.12 -3.99
N TRP A 11 6.34 -15.69 -4.17
CA TRP A 11 5.50 -15.24 -3.07
C TRP A 11 4.71 -16.41 -2.50
N PRO A 12 4.80 -16.70 -1.18
CA PRO A 12 4.03 -17.78 -0.55
C PRO A 12 2.52 -17.62 -0.72
N HIS A 13 2.03 -16.38 -0.74
CA HIS A 13 0.61 -16.06 -0.87
C HIS A 13 0.39 -14.81 -1.74
N PRO A 14 0.56 -14.90 -3.08
CA PRO A 14 0.49 -13.75 -3.96
C PRO A 14 -0.82 -12.94 -3.85
N ALA A 15 -1.95 -13.64 -3.66
CA ALA A 15 -3.26 -13.00 -3.53
C ALA A 15 -3.44 -12.19 -2.23
N ARG A 16 -2.54 -12.34 -1.27
CA ARG A 16 -2.59 -11.66 0.03
C ARG A 16 -1.59 -10.51 0.16
N LEU A 17 -0.84 -10.19 -0.88
CA LEU A 17 0.09 -9.07 -0.86
C LEU A 17 -0.69 -7.75 -0.69
N PRO A 18 -0.50 -7.00 0.41
CA PRO A 18 -1.29 -5.79 0.72
C PRO A 18 -1.20 -4.72 -0.36
N LEU A 19 -0.06 -4.63 -1.05
CA LEU A 19 0.19 -3.66 -2.12
C LEU A 19 -0.06 -4.22 -3.52
N GLY A 20 -0.61 -5.44 -3.63
CA GLY A 20 -0.94 -6.10 -4.89
C GLY A 20 0.26 -6.64 -5.68
N CYS A 21 1.46 -6.44 -5.22
CA CYS A 21 2.72 -6.96 -5.75
C CYS A 21 3.79 -6.96 -4.67
N GLY A 22 4.94 -7.58 -4.92
CA GLY A 22 6.08 -7.56 -4.02
C GLY A 22 6.90 -6.28 -4.15
N TRP A 23 7.47 -5.86 -3.05
CA TRP A 23 8.32 -4.68 -2.95
C TRP A 23 9.56 -4.98 -2.12
N THR A 24 10.70 -4.43 -2.52
CA THR A 24 11.90 -4.31 -1.68
C THR A 24 11.94 -2.94 -1.01
N GLY A 25 12.81 -2.79 -0.01
CA GLY A 25 12.96 -1.52 0.70
C GLY A 25 13.87 -1.64 1.89
N HIS A 26 13.90 -0.59 2.70
CA HIS A 26 14.66 -0.53 3.93
C HIS A 26 13.79 -0.90 5.12
N CYS A 27 14.40 -1.55 6.12
CA CYS A 27 13.73 -1.83 7.38
C CYS A 27 13.50 -0.51 8.14
N THR A 28 12.38 -0.43 8.86
CA THR A 28 12.05 0.69 9.76
C THR A 28 11.85 0.21 11.20
N ALA A 29 12.25 -1.04 11.50
CA ALA A 29 12.19 -1.57 12.85
C ALA A 29 13.25 -0.89 13.73
N PRO A 30 12.95 -0.59 15.01
CA PRO A 30 13.91 -0.01 15.94
C PRO A 30 15.19 -0.85 16.04
N GLY A 31 16.35 -0.21 15.89
CA GLY A 31 17.67 -0.85 15.87
C GLY A 31 18.07 -1.51 14.56
N HIS A 32 17.23 -1.44 13.54
CA HIS A 32 17.48 -1.98 12.19
C HIS A 32 17.13 -0.97 11.10
N GLU A 33 17.06 0.30 11.47
CA GLU A 33 16.74 1.40 10.57
C GLU A 33 17.75 1.42 9.41
N GLU A 34 17.26 1.61 8.19
CA GLU A 34 18.05 1.57 6.95
C GLU A 34 18.65 0.19 6.61
N GLY A 35 18.41 -0.84 7.43
CA GLY A 35 18.82 -2.22 7.12
C GLY A 35 18.12 -2.74 5.87
N VAL A 36 18.88 -3.36 4.96
CA VAL A 36 18.36 -4.02 3.77
C VAL A 36 18.16 -5.51 4.06
N PRO A 37 16.90 -6.00 4.16
CA PRO A 37 16.66 -7.41 4.40
C PRO A 37 17.14 -8.27 3.22
N SER A 38 17.53 -9.52 3.51
CA SER A 38 17.84 -10.49 2.46
C SER A 38 16.60 -10.85 1.64
N GLN A 39 16.79 -11.38 0.44
CA GLN A 39 15.68 -11.76 -0.45
C GLN A 39 14.71 -12.72 0.24
N ASP A 40 15.19 -13.70 0.98
CA ASP A 40 14.35 -14.66 1.71
C ASP A 40 13.47 -13.98 2.76
N ILE A 41 14.02 -12.99 3.47
CA ILE A 41 13.28 -12.22 4.47
C ILE A 41 12.22 -11.32 3.79
N ILE A 42 12.56 -10.73 2.65
CA ILE A 42 11.65 -9.91 1.85
C ILE A 42 10.44 -10.75 1.41
N GLU A 43 10.68 -11.95 0.89
CA GLU A 43 9.64 -12.83 0.37
C GLU A 43 8.78 -13.46 1.48
N ALA A 44 9.41 -13.93 2.56
CA ALA A 44 8.71 -14.64 3.63
C ALA A 44 8.00 -13.71 4.62
N PHE A 45 8.47 -12.47 4.80
CA PHE A 45 8.01 -11.62 5.89
C PHE A 45 7.63 -10.20 5.47
N CYS A 46 8.52 -9.46 4.78
CA CYS A 46 8.37 -8.01 4.64
C CYS A 46 7.11 -7.57 3.86
N ASN A 47 6.62 -8.41 2.96
CA ASN A 47 5.46 -8.14 2.14
C ASN A 47 4.16 -8.79 2.64
N MET A 48 4.22 -9.58 3.72
CA MET A 48 3.10 -10.41 4.17
C MET A 48 2.27 -9.78 5.29
N GLY A 49 2.64 -8.58 5.75
CA GLY A 49 1.95 -7.91 6.85
C GLY A 49 1.99 -8.74 8.14
N TYR A 50 0.84 -8.92 8.77
CA TYR A 50 0.71 -9.72 10.00
C TYR A 50 0.73 -11.24 9.77
N ALA A 51 0.68 -11.70 8.52
CA ALA A 51 0.68 -13.14 8.22
C ALA A 51 1.97 -13.83 8.68
N SER A 52 3.04 -13.06 8.83
CA SER A 52 4.32 -13.56 9.33
C SER A 52 5.11 -12.43 9.99
N SER A 53 6.01 -12.80 10.90
CA SER A 53 6.83 -11.85 11.63
C SER A 53 8.30 -12.25 11.57
N CYS A 54 9.18 -11.33 11.12
CA CYS A 54 10.62 -11.55 11.10
C CYS A 54 11.25 -11.25 12.48
N ALA A 55 12.52 -11.67 12.66
CA ALA A 55 13.25 -11.45 13.91
C ALA A 55 13.49 -9.97 14.26
N TRP A 56 13.42 -9.07 13.28
CA TRP A 56 13.58 -7.61 13.48
C TRP A 56 12.27 -6.91 13.83
N ALA A 57 11.13 -7.57 13.68
CA ALA A 57 9.85 -6.97 13.96
C ALA A 57 9.70 -6.67 15.46
N PRO A 58 9.33 -5.43 15.86
CA PRO A 58 9.08 -5.11 17.25
C PRO A 58 7.90 -5.92 17.79
N GLN A 59 7.94 -6.28 19.07
CA GLN A 59 6.85 -7.02 19.71
C GLN A 59 5.57 -6.19 19.83
N GLU A 60 5.72 -4.90 20.06
CA GLU A 60 4.61 -3.97 20.12
C GLU A 60 4.62 -3.05 18.90
N ARG A 61 3.52 -3.02 18.16
CA ARG A 61 3.32 -2.20 16.96
C ARG A 61 1.96 -1.54 17.01
N GLN A 62 1.86 -0.33 16.48
CA GLN A 62 0.56 0.34 16.32
C GLN A 62 -0.33 -0.43 15.34
N TRP A 63 0.26 -0.98 14.31
CA TRP A 63 -0.39 -1.80 13.28
C TRP A 63 0.63 -2.76 12.64
N ASP A 64 0.14 -3.88 12.15
CA ASP A 64 0.93 -4.95 11.53
C ASP A 64 0.87 -4.89 10.01
N ALA A 65 -0.26 -4.46 9.48
CA ALA A 65 -0.51 -4.34 8.05
C ALA A 65 -1.35 -3.12 7.73
N VAL A 66 -1.18 -2.62 6.51
CA VAL A 66 -2.07 -1.62 5.92
C VAL A 66 -2.60 -2.18 4.62
N ARG A 67 -3.91 -2.17 4.45
CA ARG A 67 -4.58 -2.58 3.22
C ARG A 67 -5.13 -1.37 2.51
N PHE A 68 -5.07 -1.41 1.19
CA PHE A 68 -5.58 -0.36 0.33
C PHE A 68 -6.62 -0.90 -0.64
N SER A 69 -7.60 -0.06 -0.94
CA SER A 69 -8.57 -0.29 -2.01
C SER A 69 -8.93 1.03 -2.69
N ILE A 70 -9.37 0.95 -3.94
CA ILE A 70 -9.98 2.10 -4.59
C ILE A 70 -11.48 2.05 -4.29
N SER A 71 -12.02 3.17 -3.79
CA SER A 71 -13.47 3.29 -3.58
C SER A 71 -14.19 3.21 -4.91
N ALA A 72 -15.18 2.32 -4.99
CA ALA A 72 -16.10 2.33 -6.12
C ALA A 72 -16.94 3.62 -6.06
N PRO A 73 -17.32 4.24 -7.21
CA PRO A 73 -18.28 5.33 -7.23
C PRO A 73 -19.57 4.90 -6.52
N GLN A 74 -20.10 5.74 -5.64
CA GLN A 74 -21.36 5.43 -4.98
C GLN A 74 -22.51 5.39 -6.00
N ALA A 75 -23.49 4.52 -5.77
CA ALA A 75 -24.68 4.44 -6.62
C ALA A 75 -25.41 5.81 -6.61
N GLY A 76 -25.40 6.49 -7.75
CA GLY A 76 -25.92 7.86 -7.90
C GLY A 76 -24.88 8.89 -8.30
N GLU A 77 -23.60 8.67 -8.04
CA GLU A 77 -22.54 9.40 -8.69
C GLU A 77 -22.40 8.87 -10.13
N LYS A 78 -22.53 9.77 -11.10
CA LYS A 78 -22.36 9.41 -12.53
C LYS A 78 -21.11 8.56 -12.66
N ARG A 79 -21.26 7.32 -13.17
CA ARG A 79 -20.15 6.44 -13.54
C ARG A 79 -19.07 7.33 -14.13
N PHE A 80 -17.90 7.31 -13.51
CA PHE A 80 -16.74 8.02 -14.04
C PHE A 80 -16.42 7.42 -15.41
N ASP A 81 -17.03 7.97 -16.44
CA ASP A 81 -16.70 7.66 -17.81
C ASP A 81 -15.34 8.30 -18.09
N LEU A 82 -14.37 7.44 -18.36
CA LEU A 82 -13.00 7.80 -18.71
C LEU A 82 -12.90 8.72 -19.94
N SER A 83 -14.00 8.93 -20.65
CA SER A 83 -14.10 9.69 -21.89
C SER A 83 -14.47 11.16 -21.73
N GLN A 84 -14.83 11.64 -20.53
CA GLN A 84 -15.18 13.06 -20.36
C GLN A 84 -13.93 13.93 -20.19
N VAL A 85 -13.56 14.52 -21.28
CA VAL A 85 -12.58 15.60 -21.42
C VAL A 85 -12.99 16.76 -20.49
N GLY A 86 -12.13 17.09 -19.49
CA GLY A 86 -12.22 18.31 -18.71
C GLY A 86 -12.67 18.21 -17.24
N GLY A 87 -13.04 17.01 -16.73
CA GLY A 87 -13.34 16.80 -15.32
C GLY A 87 -12.11 16.30 -14.53
N ALA A 88 -11.85 16.89 -13.36
CA ALA A 88 -10.83 16.39 -12.44
C ALA A 88 -11.09 14.90 -12.13
N ARG A 89 -10.16 14.04 -12.53
CA ARG A 89 -10.26 12.59 -12.31
C ARG A 89 -9.62 12.25 -10.97
N VAL A 90 -10.42 12.33 -9.91
CA VAL A 90 -9.95 12.02 -8.55
C VAL A 90 -10.17 10.55 -8.26
N LEU A 91 -9.10 9.85 -7.86
CA LEU A 91 -9.17 8.52 -7.27
C LEU A 91 -9.20 8.66 -5.75
N ARG A 92 -10.14 7.96 -5.12
CA ARG A 92 -10.23 7.86 -3.68
C ARG A 92 -9.70 6.52 -3.23
N LEU A 93 -8.58 6.53 -2.51
CA LEU A 93 -7.96 5.36 -1.90
C LEU A 93 -8.45 5.24 -0.47
N ILE A 94 -9.08 4.13 -0.14
CA ILE A 94 -9.41 3.78 1.23
C ILE A 94 -8.25 2.97 1.79
N TYR A 95 -7.81 3.27 3.01
CA TYR A 95 -6.85 2.47 3.74
C TYR A 95 -7.44 1.96 5.06
N VAL A 96 -6.99 0.77 5.47
CA VAL A 96 -7.31 0.17 6.76
C VAL A 96 -6.01 -0.33 7.37
N CYS A 97 -5.69 0.15 8.57
CA CYS A 97 -4.60 -0.36 9.39
C CYS A 97 -5.13 -1.50 10.25
N GLU A 98 -4.42 -2.61 10.28
CA GLU A 98 -4.79 -3.81 11.03
C GLU A 98 -3.71 -4.14 12.07
N ARG A 99 -4.15 -4.61 13.24
CA ARG A 99 -3.31 -5.22 14.26
C ARG A 99 -3.99 -6.48 14.78
N ASP A 100 -3.25 -7.58 14.85
CA ASP A 100 -3.77 -8.89 15.28
C ASP A 100 -5.06 -9.28 14.55
N HIS A 101 -5.08 -9.08 13.21
CA HIS A 101 -6.21 -9.34 12.32
C HIS A 101 -7.46 -8.45 12.54
N GLN A 102 -7.35 -7.41 13.36
CA GLN A 102 -8.44 -6.49 13.63
C GLN A 102 -8.14 -5.09 13.09
N PRO A 103 -9.13 -4.39 12.52
CA PRO A 103 -8.95 -3.01 12.10
C PRO A 103 -8.75 -2.11 13.33
N VAL A 104 -7.71 -1.28 13.31
CA VAL A 104 -7.39 -0.33 14.40
C VAL A 104 -7.46 1.12 13.95
N ALA A 105 -7.35 1.39 12.65
CA ALA A 105 -7.53 2.72 12.07
C ALA A 105 -7.93 2.58 10.60
N HIS A 106 -8.62 3.57 10.08
CA HIS A 106 -8.98 3.65 8.68
C HIS A 106 -9.11 5.11 8.24
N GLY A 107 -9.12 5.33 6.94
CA GLY A 107 -9.35 6.63 6.34
C GLY A 107 -9.28 6.56 4.83
N ASP A 108 -9.20 7.71 4.22
CA ASP A 108 -9.10 7.85 2.77
C ASP A 108 -8.07 8.90 2.37
N LEU A 109 -7.53 8.72 1.16
CA LEU A 109 -6.59 9.61 0.51
C LEU A 109 -7.10 9.88 -0.90
N GLU A 110 -6.89 11.10 -1.39
CA GLU A 110 -7.34 11.51 -2.72
C GLU A 110 -6.17 11.84 -3.64
N TYR A 111 -6.26 11.37 -4.87
CA TYR A 111 -5.26 11.57 -5.90
C TYR A 111 -5.88 12.07 -7.19
N ASP A 112 -5.41 13.21 -7.69
CA ASP A 112 -5.79 13.77 -8.99
C ASP A 112 -4.95 13.13 -10.10
N VAL A 113 -5.57 12.28 -10.90
CA VAL A 113 -4.89 11.56 -12.00
C VAL A 113 -4.43 12.51 -13.09
N ALA A 114 -5.22 13.55 -13.40
CA ALA A 114 -4.91 14.49 -14.47
C ALA A 114 -3.68 15.35 -14.14
N ARG A 115 -3.53 15.69 -12.85
CA ARG A 115 -2.39 16.49 -12.36
C ARG A 115 -1.24 15.65 -11.85
N SER A 116 -1.42 14.32 -11.76
CA SER A 116 -0.48 13.40 -11.13
C SER A 116 -0.07 13.85 -9.72
N ALA A 117 -1.05 14.28 -8.92
CA ALA A 117 -0.81 14.89 -7.61
C ALA A 117 -1.78 14.38 -6.53
N TRP A 118 -1.25 14.21 -5.32
CA TRP A 118 -2.07 13.93 -4.14
C TRP A 118 -2.81 15.19 -3.69
N LEU A 119 -4.12 15.10 -3.54
CA LEU A 119 -4.96 16.16 -2.97
C LEU A 119 -5.00 16.06 -1.45
N SER A 120 -4.95 14.85 -0.91
CA SER A 120 -4.75 14.60 0.51
C SER A 120 -3.64 13.58 0.71
N ARG A 121 -2.87 13.73 1.81
CA ARG A 121 -1.75 12.87 2.16
C ARG A 121 -1.88 12.37 3.59
N HIS A 122 -1.35 11.17 3.84
CA HIS A 122 -1.28 10.63 5.19
C HIS A 122 -0.11 11.24 5.98
N ASN A 123 -0.33 11.52 7.28
CA ASN A 123 0.70 12.09 8.15
C ASN A 123 1.85 11.10 8.44
N ASP A 124 1.56 9.80 8.53
CA ASP A 124 2.60 8.76 8.62
C ASP A 124 3.21 8.54 7.23
N ALA A 125 4.51 8.87 7.10
CA ALA A 125 5.26 8.76 5.86
C ALA A 125 5.32 7.32 5.32
N ARG A 126 5.26 6.30 6.19
CA ARG A 126 5.26 4.88 5.77
C ARG A 126 3.95 4.52 5.09
N ILE A 127 2.80 4.93 5.67
CA ILE A 127 1.49 4.71 5.07
C ILE A 127 1.39 5.46 3.75
N GLN A 128 1.85 6.72 3.70
CA GLN A 128 1.88 7.50 2.47
C GLN A 128 2.70 6.81 1.38
N LYS A 129 3.89 6.31 1.71
CA LYS A 129 4.74 5.60 0.74
C LYS A 129 4.08 4.31 0.25
N MET A 130 3.44 3.55 1.13
CA MET A 130 2.69 2.35 0.72
C MET A 130 1.49 2.70 -0.18
N ALA A 131 0.79 3.80 0.09
CA ALA A 131 -0.29 4.29 -0.77
C ALA A 131 0.22 4.65 -2.17
N GLU A 132 1.39 5.29 -2.28
CA GLU A 132 2.05 5.59 -3.56
C GLU A 132 2.37 4.31 -4.34
N CYS A 133 2.93 3.30 -3.66
CA CYS A 133 3.24 2.00 -4.26
C CYS A 133 1.97 1.26 -4.73
N PHE A 134 0.91 1.28 -3.92
CA PHE A 134 -0.37 0.69 -4.29
C PHE A 134 -0.99 1.38 -5.52
N LEU A 135 -1.00 2.72 -5.52
CA LEU A 135 -1.51 3.52 -6.63
C LEU A 135 -0.74 3.25 -7.93
N GLU A 136 0.58 3.21 -7.87
CA GLU A 136 1.43 2.88 -9.03
C GLU A 136 1.06 1.52 -9.61
N SER A 137 0.92 0.50 -8.75
CA SER A 137 0.52 -0.85 -9.18
C SER A 137 -0.90 -0.87 -9.77
N TYR A 138 -1.82 -0.09 -9.20
CA TYR A 138 -3.19 0.02 -9.69
C TYR A 138 -3.25 0.67 -11.08
N LEU A 139 -2.53 1.78 -11.29
CA LEU A 139 -2.51 2.49 -12.57
C LEU A 139 -1.84 1.67 -13.67
N LYS A 140 -0.75 0.95 -13.37
CA LYS A 140 -0.07 0.06 -14.34
C LYS A 140 -0.94 -1.10 -14.84
N LYS A 141 -1.86 -1.60 -14.00
CA LYS A 141 -2.76 -2.70 -14.40
C LYS A 141 -3.92 -2.25 -15.31
N ARG A 142 -4.14 -0.96 -15.45
CA ARG A 142 -5.26 -0.38 -16.23
C ARG A 142 -4.81 0.23 -17.56
N ASN A 143 -3.52 0.37 -17.77
CA ASN A 143 -2.91 0.74 -19.04
C ASN A 143 -2.48 -0.52 -19.82
#